data_cf3b4247ebd5749bcdcc19ead518f190
#
_entry.id   cf3b4247ebd5749bcdcc19ead518f190
#
_cell.length_a   1.000
_cell.length_b   1.000
_cell.length_c   1.000
_cell.angle_alpha   90.00
_cell.angle_beta   90.00
_cell.angle_gamma   90.00
#
_symmetry.space_group_name_H-M   'P 1'
#
loop_
_entity.id
_entity.type
_entity.pdbx_description
1 polymer ?
#
loop_
_entity_poly.entity_id
_entity_poly.type
_entity_poly.pdbx_seq_one_letter_code
_entity_poly.pdbx_strand_id
1 'polypeptide(L)'
;MDMDISEHTIKEAAQPTSNMSGAPKGSRGRSESPLVVPQDETSPLRQEKAALQVDSLAEILHALRGIRAPIQQGEYDLHDLVRASLAEAEIPCAHEVPLGPRCRIDLVCPGGIGIEIKRGQPDRKRIVMQLTRYAACGQISALIL
;
A
#
# COMPACT_ATOMS: atom_id res chain seq x y z
N MET A 1 -50.58 24.78 -7.07
CA MET A 1 -49.71 25.87 -6.66
C MET A 1 -48.29 25.37 -6.93
N ASP A 2 -47.89 25.43 -8.15
CA ASP A 2 -47.37 26.51 -8.98
C ASP A 2 -45.99 27.00 -8.51
N MET A 3 -45.07 26.76 -9.46
CA MET A 3 -43.97 27.64 -9.86
C MET A 3 -42.73 27.60 -8.93
N ASP A 4 -41.54 27.54 -9.41
CA ASP A 4 -40.96 28.24 -10.57
C ASP A 4 -39.62 27.57 -11.00
N ILE A 5 -39.49 27.55 -12.31
CA ILE A 5 -38.29 27.16 -13.05
C ILE A 5 -37.44 28.41 -13.20
N SER A 6 -36.16 28.33 -12.90
CA SER A 6 -35.22 29.34 -13.34
C SER A 6 -34.00 28.72 -14.01
N GLU A 7 -34.09 28.74 -15.32
CA GLU A 7 -32.95 28.64 -16.26
C GLU A 7 -31.99 29.82 -16.06
N HIS A 8 -30.73 29.57 -16.06
CA HIS A 8 -29.71 30.56 -16.46
C HIS A 8 -28.60 29.88 -17.22
N THR A 9 -28.77 29.90 -18.52
CA THR A 9 -28.06 30.66 -19.54
C THR A 9 -26.53 30.48 -19.59
N ILE A 10 -26.18 29.75 -20.66
CA ILE A 10 -24.89 29.60 -21.32
C ILE A 10 -24.31 30.98 -21.64
N LYS A 11 -23.01 31.17 -21.38
CA LYS A 11 -22.23 32.21 -22.01
C LYS A 11 -20.93 31.65 -22.59
N GLU A 12 -21.02 31.46 -23.88
CA GLU A 12 -19.95 31.28 -24.83
C GLU A 12 -19.17 32.58 -25.01
N ALA A 13 -17.87 32.53 -24.98
CA ALA A 13 -17.01 33.54 -25.55
C ALA A 13 -15.62 32.96 -25.89
N ALA A 14 -15.45 32.61 -27.16
CA ALA A 14 -14.55 33.25 -28.13
C ALA A 14 -13.05 33.17 -27.82
N GLN A 15 -12.37 32.45 -28.68
CA GLN A 15 -10.92 32.51 -28.94
C GLN A 15 -10.56 33.80 -29.69
N PRO A 16 -9.30 34.23 -29.65
CA PRO A 16 -8.65 34.67 -30.86
C PRO A 16 -7.35 33.93 -31.19
N THR A 17 -7.27 33.66 -32.45
CA THR A 17 -6.10 33.20 -33.21
C THR A 17 -5.07 34.33 -33.38
N SER A 18 -3.79 33.98 -33.43
CA SER A 18 -2.75 34.36 -34.41
C SER A 18 -1.36 34.18 -33.79
N ASN A 19 -0.53 33.36 -34.37
CA ASN A 19 0.29 33.51 -35.54
C ASN A 19 1.72 34.02 -35.21
N MET A 20 2.68 33.39 -35.87
CA MET A 20 4.05 33.76 -36.23
C MET A 20 5.17 33.03 -35.45
N SER A 21 5.71 31.97 -36.08
CA SER A 21 6.97 32.00 -36.84
C SER A 21 8.22 32.39 -36.03
N GLY A 22 9.12 31.43 -35.84
CA GLY A 22 10.46 31.70 -35.35
C GLY A 22 11.19 30.43 -34.96
N ALA A 23 11.75 29.71 -35.94
CA ALA A 23 12.79 28.72 -35.65
C ALA A 23 14.13 29.47 -35.46
N PRO A 24 14.95 29.00 -34.50
CA PRO A 24 16.36 28.87 -34.79
C PRO A 24 16.83 27.40 -34.60
N LYS A 25 17.59 26.99 -35.58
CA LYS A 25 18.43 25.79 -35.60
C LYS A 25 19.46 25.83 -34.48
N GLY A 26 19.67 24.64 -33.88
CA GLY A 26 21.03 24.27 -33.46
C GLY A 26 21.28 24.28 -31.98
N SER A 27 21.22 23.09 -31.38
CA SER A 27 22.37 22.52 -30.69
C SER A 27 22.06 21.08 -30.30
N ARG A 28 22.95 20.21 -30.70
CA ARG A 28 22.99 18.81 -30.29
C ARG A 28 23.25 18.78 -28.79
N GLY A 29 22.19 18.76 -27.99
CA GLY A 29 22.26 18.40 -26.58
C GLY A 29 22.42 16.88 -26.48
N ARG A 30 23.60 16.43 -26.06
CA ARG A 30 23.85 15.08 -25.59
C ARG A 30 22.73 14.73 -24.61
N SER A 31 21.98 13.71 -24.93
CA SER A 31 21.15 13.02 -23.96
C SER A 31 22.09 12.30 -22.97
N GLU A 32 22.37 12.93 -21.87
CA GLU A 32 22.90 12.24 -20.71
C GLU A 32 21.77 11.35 -20.20
N SER A 33 21.86 10.06 -20.52
CA SER A 33 21.09 9.03 -19.86
C SER A 33 21.38 9.13 -18.35
N PRO A 34 20.36 9.15 -17.48
CA PRO A 34 20.60 9.11 -16.05
C PRO A 34 21.44 7.86 -15.76
N LEU A 35 22.60 8.06 -15.16
CA LEU A 35 23.44 7.02 -14.61
C LEU A 35 22.56 6.20 -13.66
N VAL A 36 22.16 5.02 -14.12
CA VAL A 36 21.61 3.98 -13.25
C VAL A 36 22.78 3.59 -12.34
N VAL A 37 22.82 4.19 -11.16
CA VAL A 37 23.74 3.78 -10.11
C VAL A 37 23.35 2.34 -9.78
N PRO A 38 24.25 1.34 -9.98
CA PRO A 38 23.97 -0.01 -9.54
C PRO A 38 23.76 0.07 -8.03
N GLN A 39 22.56 -0.28 -7.58
CA GLN A 39 22.28 -0.35 -6.15
C GLN A 39 23.06 -1.56 -5.64
N ASP A 40 24.16 -1.29 -4.94
CA ASP A 40 25.00 -2.31 -4.34
C ASP A 40 24.16 -3.13 -3.34
N GLU A 41 23.78 -4.34 -3.74
CA GLU A 41 22.98 -5.26 -2.93
C GLU A 41 23.76 -5.82 -1.73
N THR A 42 25.06 -5.57 -1.70
CA THR A 42 25.98 -6.08 -0.67
C THR A 42 26.25 -5.08 0.47
N SER A 43 25.56 -3.94 0.50
CA SER A 43 25.75 -2.95 1.56
C SER A 43 25.46 -3.57 2.95
N PRO A 44 26.39 -3.46 3.93
CA PRO A 44 26.20 -4.00 5.28
C PRO A 44 24.90 -3.56 5.94
N LEU A 45 24.50 -2.31 5.72
CA LEU A 45 23.24 -1.74 6.25
C LEU A 45 22.00 -2.43 5.67
N ARG A 46 22.04 -2.87 4.42
CA ARG A 46 20.94 -3.64 3.81
C ARG A 46 20.85 -5.05 4.38
N GLN A 47 22.01 -5.68 4.59
CA GLN A 47 22.08 -7.02 5.18
C GLN A 47 21.60 -7.01 6.62
N GLU A 48 21.99 -6.01 7.43
CA GLU A 48 21.53 -5.83 8.80
C GLU A 48 20.02 -5.57 8.87
N LYS A 49 19.51 -4.68 8.02
CA LYS A 49 18.07 -4.42 7.93
C LYS A 49 17.28 -5.66 7.51
N ALA A 50 17.80 -6.45 6.57
CA ALA A 50 17.18 -7.69 6.13
C ALA A 50 17.19 -8.75 7.25
N ALA A 51 18.28 -8.88 8.01
CA ALA A 51 18.39 -9.79 9.14
C ALA A 51 17.38 -9.43 10.25
N LEU A 52 17.33 -8.16 10.66
CA LEU A 52 16.34 -7.67 11.65
C LEU A 52 14.90 -7.93 11.19
N GLN A 53 14.62 -7.82 9.91
CA GLN A 53 13.30 -8.08 9.36
C GLN A 53 12.96 -9.57 9.38
N VAL A 54 13.91 -10.46 9.12
CA VAL A 54 13.72 -11.91 9.19
C VAL A 54 13.42 -12.33 10.63
N ASP A 55 14.16 -11.79 11.60
CA ASP A 55 13.94 -12.07 13.01
C ASP A 55 12.55 -11.60 13.46
N SER A 56 12.15 -10.38 13.10
CA SER A 56 10.82 -9.84 13.41
C SER A 56 9.70 -10.67 12.76
N LEU A 57 9.87 -11.14 11.54
CA LEU A 57 8.89 -12.01 10.88
C LEU A 57 8.76 -13.36 11.60
N ALA A 58 9.88 -13.95 12.03
CA ALA A 58 9.88 -15.20 12.75
C ALA A 58 9.18 -15.08 14.11
N GLU A 59 9.39 -13.99 14.84
CA GLU A 59 8.71 -13.69 16.11
C GLU A 59 7.20 -13.53 15.92
N ILE A 60 6.77 -12.77 14.91
CA ILE A 60 5.36 -12.60 14.59
C ILE A 60 4.73 -13.96 14.25
N LEU A 61 5.35 -14.74 13.39
CA LEU A 61 4.84 -16.06 13.01
C LEU A 61 4.78 -17.00 14.23
N HIS A 62 5.73 -16.89 15.16
CA HIS A 62 5.71 -17.67 16.40
C HIS A 62 4.51 -17.26 17.27
N ALA A 63 4.28 -15.98 17.46
CA ALA A 63 3.14 -15.48 18.20
C ALA A 63 1.79 -15.95 17.61
N LEU A 64 1.67 -15.92 16.29
CA LEU A 64 0.43 -16.31 15.60
C LEU A 64 0.16 -17.81 15.56
N ARG A 65 1.18 -18.68 15.67
CA ARG A 65 1.01 -20.13 15.61
C ARG A 65 0.14 -20.72 16.73
N GLY A 66 0.06 -20.03 17.87
CA GLY A 66 -0.73 -20.43 19.02
C GLY A 66 -2.23 -20.18 18.87
N ILE A 67 -2.63 -19.34 17.95
CA ILE A 67 -4.03 -18.92 17.79
C ILE A 67 -4.90 -20.09 17.38
N ARG A 68 -5.95 -20.33 18.16
CA ARG A 68 -6.99 -21.31 17.89
C ARG A 68 -8.33 -20.59 17.86
N ALA A 69 -8.76 -20.19 16.66
CA ALA A 69 -10.04 -19.53 16.49
C ALA A 69 -11.16 -20.59 16.44
N PRO A 70 -12.20 -20.48 17.28
CA PRO A 70 -13.40 -21.30 17.15
C PRO A 70 -14.07 -21.06 15.81
N ILE A 71 -14.61 -22.12 15.20
CA ILE A 71 -15.24 -22.09 13.87
C ILE A 71 -16.40 -21.08 13.78
N GLN A 72 -17.01 -20.74 14.91
CA GLN A 72 -18.19 -19.87 15.00
C GLN A 72 -17.86 -18.40 15.27
N GLN A 73 -16.59 -18.01 15.47
CA GLN A 73 -16.23 -16.62 15.71
C GLN A 73 -16.34 -15.76 14.46
N GLY A 74 -16.74 -14.48 14.65
CA GLY A 74 -16.77 -13.47 13.60
C GLY A 74 -15.38 -13.09 13.11
N GLU A 75 -15.32 -12.35 12.00
CA GLU A 75 -14.04 -11.83 11.47
C GLU A 75 -13.41 -10.84 12.45
N TYR A 76 -14.22 -10.00 13.10
CA TYR A 76 -13.77 -9.06 14.14
C TYR A 76 -13.17 -9.75 15.36
N ASP A 77 -13.76 -10.87 15.80
CA ASP A 77 -13.22 -11.64 16.92
C ASP A 77 -11.82 -12.20 16.58
N LEU A 78 -11.58 -12.53 15.31
CA LEU A 78 -10.26 -12.98 14.84
C LEU A 78 -9.23 -11.85 14.85
N HIS A 79 -9.62 -10.63 14.49
CA HIS A 79 -8.75 -9.46 14.62
C HIS A 79 -8.32 -9.24 16.08
N ASP A 80 -9.25 -9.34 17.02
CA ASP A 80 -8.94 -9.17 18.44
C ASP A 80 -8.04 -10.28 18.97
N LEU A 81 -8.24 -11.54 18.55
CA LEU A 81 -7.36 -12.65 18.90
C LEU A 81 -5.93 -12.46 18.38
N VAL A 82 -5.79 -12.04 17.12
CA VAL A 82 -4.47 -11.77 16.53
C VAL A 82 -3.78 -10.63 17.28
N ARG A 83 -4.49 -9.53 17.54
CA ARG A 83 -3.95 -8.39 18.31
C ARG A 83 -3.55 -8.77 19.72
N ALA A 84 -4.37 -9.55 20.41
CA ALA A 84 -4.07 -10.03 21.76
C ALA A 84 -2.80 -10.89 21.77
N SER A 85 -2.67 -11.82 20.82
CA SER A 85 -1.50 -12.70 20.70
C SER A 85 -0.20 -11.90 20.40
N LEU A 86 -0.28 -10.88 19.56
CA LEU A 86 0.86 -9.98 19.29
C LEU A 86 1.21 -9.16 20.54
N ALA A 87 0.22 -8.65 21.28
CA ALA A 87 0.43 -7.89 22.49
C ALA A 87 1.05 -8.74 23.61
N GLU A 88 0.64 -10.01 23.74
CA GLU A 88 1.23 -10.97 24.70
C GLU A 88 2.71 -11.26 24.38
N ALA A 89 3.06 -11.25 23.10
CA ALA A 89 4.45 -11.36 22.62
C ALA A 89 5.21 -10.02 22.62
N GLU A 90 4.63 -8.94 23.19
CA GLU A 90 5.20 -7.59 23.20
C GLU A 90 5.51 -7.03 21.80
N ILE A 91 4.82 -7.50 20.76
CA ILE A 91 4.98 -7.04 19.38
C ILE A 91 3.97 -5.90 19.12
N PRO A 92 4.43 -4.65 18.97
CA PRO A 92 3.53 -3.55 18.69
C PRO A 92 2.94 -3.67 17.28
N CYS A 93 1.65 -3.39 17.13
CA CYS A 93 1.00 -3.37 15.83
C CYS A 93 0.05 -2.17 15.70
N ALA A 94 0.00 -1.58 14.50
CA ALA A 94 -1.01 -0.60 14.13
C ALA A 94 -2.18 -1.32 13.44
N HIS A 95 -3.41 -0.94 13.79
CA HIS A 95 -4.64 -1.55 13.28
C HIS A 95 -5.28 -0.67 12.20
N GLU A 96 -5.84 -1.31 11.17
CA GLU A 96 -6.54 -0.66 10.05
C GLU A 96 -5.74 0.45 9.37
N VAL A 97 -4.50 0.15 8.99
CA VAL A 97 -3.55 1.13 8.46
C VAL A 97 -3.87 1.47 7.00
N PRO A 98 -4.13 2.75 6.68
CA PRO A 98 -4.28 3.17 5.29
C PRO A 98 -2.93 3.16 4.58
N LEU A 99 -2.81 2.42 3.50
CA LEU A 99 -1.61 2.32 2.67
C LEU A 99 -1.70 3.21 1.41
N GLY A 100 -2.86 3.80 1.17
CA GLY A 100 -3.13 4.66 0.02
C GLY A 100 -4.62 4.76 -0.28
N PRO A 101 -5.00 5.44 -1.36
CA PRO A 101 -6.40 5.58 -1.75
C PRO A 101 -7.07 4.21 -1.93
N ARG A 102 -8.14 3.94 -1.19
CA ARG A 102 -8.89 2.67 -1.22
C ARG A 102 -8.03 1.42 -0.93
N CYS A 103 -6.95 1.61 -0.19
CA CYS A 103 -6.03 0.54 0.19
C CYS A 103 -5.77 0.64 1.69
N ARG A 104 -6.24 -0.34 2.44
CA ARG A 104 -6.07 -0.44 3.89
C ARG A 104 -5.76 -1.89 4.23
N ILE A 105 -4.83 -2.09 5.13
CA ILE A 105 -4.43 -3.40 5.64
C ILE A 105 -4.88 -3.55 7.09
N ASP A 106 -5.19 -4.77 7.52
CA ASP A 106 -5.73 -5.01 8.85
C ASP A 106 -4.73 -4.67 9.95
N LEU A 107 -3.48 -5.12 9.85
CA LEU A 107 -2.44 -4.83 10.83
C LEU A 107 -1.09 -4.54 10.14
N VAL A 108 -0.29 -3.67 10.76
CA VAL A 108 1.11 -3.45 10.39
C VAL A 108 1.97 -3.53 11.64
N CYS A 109 2.97 -4.40 11.60
CA CYS A 109 3.96 -4.62 12.65
C CYS A 109 5.30 -3.93 12.27
N PRO A 110 6.27 -3.86 13.20
CA PRO A 110 7.60 -3.33 12.95
C PRO A 110 8.26 -3.96 11.72
N GLY A 111 9.15 -3.20 11.07
CA GLY A 111 9.79 -3.63 9.83
C GLY A 111 8.89 -3.59 8.59
N GLY A 112 7.68 -3.04 8.69
CA GLY A 112 6.72 -2.99 7.58
C GLY A 112 6.08 -4.36 7.29
N ILE A 113 5.96 -5.23 8.29
CA ILE A 113 5.33 -6.53 8.15
C ILE A 113 3.83 -6.35 8.27
N GLY A 114 3.13 -6.53 7.16
CA GLY A 114 1.67 -6.46 7.09
C GLY A 114 1.01 -7.79 7.42
N ILE A 115 -0.14 -7.74 8.10
CA ILE A 115 -0.98 -8.91 8.35
C ILE A 115 -2.36 -8.61 7.80
N GLU A 116 -2.85 -9.49 6.95
CA GLU A 116 -4.21 -9.45 6.41
C GLU A 116 -4.97 -10.66 6.94
N ILE A 117 -6.10 -10.42 7.57
CA ILE A 117 -6.90 -11.46 8.22
C ILE A 117 -8.07 -11.82 7.33
N LYS A 118 -8.21 -13.09 7.01
CA LYS A 118 -9.30 -13.60 6.20
C LYS A 118 -9.96 -14.79 6.88
N ARG A 119 -11.27 -14.83 6.80
CA ARG A 119 -12.07 -15.96 7.30
C ARG A 119 -12.54 -16.82 6.12
N GLY A 120 -12.49 -18.15 6.33
CA GLY A 120 -13.02 -19.10 5.35
C GLY A 120 -12.13 -19.26 4.12
N GLN A 121 -12.76 -19.49 2.98
CA GLN A 121 -12.08 -19.61 1.69
C GLN A 121 -12.33 -18.35 0.84
N PRO A 122 -11.50 -17.34 0.95
CA PRO A 122 -11.69 -16.12 0.18
C PRO A 122 -11.40 -16.37 -1.31
N ASP A 123 -12.03 -15.55 -2.17
CA ASP A 123 -11.81 -15.57 -3.60
C ASP A 123 -10.35 -15.28 -3.94
N ARG A 124 -9.68 -16.26 -4.53
CA ARG A 124 -8.26 -16.20 -4.87
C ARG A 124 -7.90 -14.99 -5.75
N LYS A 125 -8.77 -14.62 -6.71
CA LYS A 125 -8.52 -13.46 -7.57
C LYS A 125 -8.54 -12.16 -6.78
N ARG A 126 -9.50 -12.02 -5.87
CA ARG A 126 -9.61 -10.83 -5.00
C ARG A 126 -8.40 -10.71 -4.07
N ILE A 127 -7.95 -11.83 -3.49
CA ILE A 127 -6.74 -11.84 -2.67
C ILE A 127 -5.54 -11.36 -3.49
N VAL A 128 -5.26 -11.97 -4.63
CA VAL A 128 -4.11 -11.60 -5.47
C VAL A 128 -4.16 -10.10 -5.82
N MET A 129 -5.32 -9.57 -6.20
CA MET A 129 -5.47 -8.14 -6.47
C MET A 129 -5.21 -7.27 -5.23
N GLN A 130 -5.60 -7.72 -4.06
CA GLN A 130 -5.37 -7.02 -2.80
C GLN A 130 -3.87 -7.01 -2.44
N LEU A 131 -3.22 -8.18 -2.50
CA LEU A 131 -1.78 -8.32 -2.25
C LEU A 131 -0.93 -7.50 -3.22
N THR A 132 -1.31 -7.48 -4.50
CA THR A 132 -0.64 -6.65 -5.52
C THR A 132 -0.72 -5.17 -5.17
N ARG A 133 -1.86 -4.70 -4.67
CA ARG A 133 -2.00 -3.30 -4.20
C ARG A 133 -1.10 -3.00 -3.00
N TYR A 134 -1.02 -3.92 -2.04
CA TYR A 134 -0.15 -3.76 -0.88
C TYR A 134 1.32 -3.69 -1.29
N ALA A 135 1.76 -4.57 -2.17
CA ALA A 135 3.13 -4.57 -2.69
C ALA A 135 3.45 -3.27 -3.46
N ALA A 136 2.49 -2.71 -4.19
CA ALA A 136 2.67 -1.49 -4.97
C ALA A 136 2.78 -0.22 -4.13
N CYS A 137 2.32 -0.21 -2.88
CA CYS A 137 2.38 0.99 -2.04
C CYS A 137 3.77 1.25 -1.42
N GLY A 138 4.70 0.31 -1.48
CA GLY A 138 6.07 0.44 -1.00
C GLY A 138 6.24 0.55 0.52
N GLN A 139 5.16 0.46 1.30
CA GLN A 139 5.18 0.56 2.77
C GLN A 139 5.26 -0.82 3.44
N ILE A 140 4.88 -1.87 2.71
CA ILE A 140 4.87 -3.25 3.19
C ILE A 140 6.07 -3.98 2.61
N SER A 141 6.89 -4.55 3.49
CA SER A 141 8.10 -5.28 3.15
C SER A 141 7.90 -6.80 3.16
N ALA A 142 6.96 -7.28 3.98
CA ALA A 142 6.52 -8.67 4.04
C ALA A 142 5.03 -8.72 4.37
N LEU A 143 4.35 -9.80 3.96
CA LEU A 143 2.92 -9.95 4.15
C LEU A 143 2.59 -11.35 4.67
N ILE A 144 1.77 -11.38 5.73
CA ILE A 144 1.16 -12.58 6.30
C ILE A 144 -0.33 -12.58 5.96
N LEU A 145 -0.87 -13.72 5.53
CA LEU A 145 -2.27 -13.93 5.20
C LEU A 145 -2.85 -15.09 6.01
#